data_93bbabb60e5ad60ca6700eee82f31b43
#
_entry.id   93bbabb60e5ad60ca6700eee82f31b43
#
_cell.length_a   1.000
_cell.length_b   1.000
_cell.length_c   1.000
_cell.angle_alpha   90.00
_cell.angle_beta   90.00
_cell.angle_gamma   90.00
#
_symmetry.space_group_name_H-M   'P 1'
#
loop_
_entity.id
_entity.type
_entity.pdbx_description
1 polymer ?
#
loop_
_entity_poly.entity_id
_entity_poly.type
_entity_poly.pdbx_seq_one_letter_code
_entity_poly.pdbx_strand_id
1 'polypeptide(L)'
;RAIRRIDRTEFRLALLVAVGVVVLGAMQAIVLAVVLALALFVRASARPAVETLGEVPGQPGFVARERQPEAVLPAGLLLLRFNGPIVFFSAGHFKRCALRAAAEAGPQLQCFVLDMGPVTSVDATGVYALRDTFATLRARSGQGWVAQRDAEWTEWAAARGLEEALREIRFFPTLRQALNAYQALPVAPPR
;
A
#
# COMPACT_ATOMS: atom_id res chain seq x y z
N ARG A 1 -9.76 23.07 -27.21
CA ARG A 1 -8.26 22.94 -27.32
C ARG A 1 -7.56 22.81 -25.98
N ALA A 2 -8.10 23.38 -24.89
CA ALA A 2 -7.50 23.30 -23.54
C ALA A 2 -7.52 21.88 -22.92
N ILE A 3 -8.63 21.17 -23.05
CA ILE A 3 -8.81 19.81 -22.47
C ILE A 3 -7.83 18.77 -23.07
N ARG A 4 -7.45 18.93 -24.34
CA ARG A 4 -6.52 18.02 -25.02
C ARG A 4 -5.09 18.05 -24.47
N ARG A 5 -4.74 19.08 -23.68
CA ARG A 5 -3.39 19.24 -23.07
C ARG A 5 -3.26 18.63 -21.68
N ILE A 6 -4.38 18.34 -21.00
CA ILE A 6 -4.36 17.98 -19.57
C ILE A 6 -4.26 16.45 -19.40
N ASP A 7 -5.08 15.67 -20.09
CA ASP A 7 -4.95 14.21 -20.10
C ASP A 7 -5.58 13.62 -21.37
N ARG A 8 -4.84 12.74 -22.05
CA ARG A 8 -5.34 12.02 -23.24
C ARG A 8 -6.49 11.09 -22.91
N THR A 9 -6.55 10.62 -21.68
CA THR A 9 -7.60 9.73 -21.20
C THR A 9 -8.92 10.48 -21.01
N GLU A 10 -8.88 11.66 -20.40
CA GLU A 10 -10.05 12.53 -20.23
C GLU A 10 -10.61 13.00 -21.56
N PHE A 11 -9.74 13.37 -22.51
CA PHE A 11 -10.18 13.75 -23.85
C PHE A 11 -10.89 12.62 -24.58
N ARG A 12 -10.37 11.38 -24.50
CA ARG A 12 -11.00 10.20 -25.10
C ARG A 12 -12.35 9.89 -24.48
N LEU A 13 -12.47 10.04 -23.16
CA LEU A 13 -13.73 9.89 -22.43
C LEU A 13 -14.77 10.94 -22.87
N ALA A 14 -14.37 12.20 -22.93
CA ALA A 14 -15.27 13.28 -23.40
C ALA A 14 -15.74 13.05 -24.84
N LEU A 15 -14.84 12.63 -25.73
CA LEU A 15 -15.19 12.31 -27.11
C LEU A 15 -16.14 11.10 -27.20
N LEU A 16 -15.88 10.06 -26.42
CA LEU A 16 -16.72 8.85 -26.39
C LEU A 16 -18.13 9.18 -25.88
N VAL A 17 -18.26 10.01 -24.85
CA VAL A 17 -19.55 10.48 -24.34
C VAL A 17 -20.27 11.33 -25.39
N ALA A 18 -19.58 12.25 -26.06
CA ALA A 18 -20.17 13.11 -27.10
C ALA A 18 -20.70 12.27 -28.27
N VAL A 19 -19.96 11.30 -28.76
CA VAL A 19 -20.38 10.36 -29.80
C VAL A 19 -21.56 9.49 -29.30
N GLY A 20 -21.48 9.01 -28.06
CA GLY A 20 -22.54 8.23 -27.42
C GLY A 20 -23.88 8.98 -27.37
N VAL A 21 -23.86 10.27 -27.05
CA VAL A 21 -25.09 11.10 -27.04
C VAL A 21 -25.75 11.18 -28.43
N VAL A 22 -24.94 11.31 -29.47
CA VAL A 22 -25.46 11.41 -30.86
C VAL A 22 -26.00 10.07 -31.36
N VAL A 23 -25.36 8.95 -30.99
CA VAL A 23 -25.69 7.62 -31.52
C VAL A 23 -26.79 6.91 -30.72
N LEU A 24 -26.68 6.98 -29.37
CA LEU A 24 -27.53 6.21 -28.46
C LEU A 24 -28.69 7.04 -27.87
N GLY A 25 -28.63 8.36 -27.98
CA GLY A 25 -29.49 9.28 -27.28
C GLY A 25 -28.95 9.69 -25.90
N ALA A 26 -29.41 10.83 -25.39
CA ALA A 26 -28.85 11.47 -24.22
C ALA A 26 -28.94 10.60 -22.95
N MET A 27 -30.07 9.94 -22.74
CA MET A 27 -30.29 9.15 -21.51
C MET A 27 -29.36 7.94 -21.43
N GLN A 28 -29.23 7.18 -22.51
CA GLN A 28 -28.34 5.99 -22.58
C GLN A 28 -26.87 6.40 -22.50
N ALA A 29 -26.50 7.52 -23.10
CA ALA A 29 -25.13 8.03 -23.02
C ALA A 29 -24.74 8.46 -21.60
N ILE A 30 -25.65 9.07 -20.84
CA ILE A 30 -25.42 9.43 -19.43
C ILE A 30 -25.20 8.17 -18.58
N VAL A 31 -26.06 7.16 -18.73
CA VAL A 31 -25.91 5.89 -18.00
C VAL A 31 -24.57 5.24 -18.31
N LEU A 32 -24.21 5.16 -19.60
CA LEU A 32 -22.93 4.59 -20.02
C LEU A 32 -21.74 5.38 -19.46
N ALA A 33 -21.81 6.71 -19.46
CA ALA A 33 -20.76 7.57 -18.91
C ALA A 33 -20.57 7.34 -17.40
N VAL A 34 -21.66 7.23 -16.64
CA VAL A 34 -21.62 6.95 -15.19
C VAL A 34 -21.01 5.57 -14.92
N VAL A 35 -21.44 4.54 -15.64
CA VAL A 35 -20.89 3.18 -15.48
C VAL A 35 -19.39 3.17 -15.80
N LEU A 36 -18.97 3.82 -16.88
CA LEU A 36 -17.57 3.89 -17.27
C LEU A 36 -16.74 4.67 -16.26
N ALA A 37 -17.23 5.82 -15.79
CA ALA A 37 -16.57 6.62 -14.76
C ALA A 37 -16.38 5.81 -13.46
N LEU A 38 -17.42 5.10 -13.03
CA LEU A 38 -17.37 4.24 -11.85
C LEU A 38 -16.37 3.09 -12.04
N ALA A 39 -16.37 2.44 -13.20
CA ALA A 39 -15.43 1.36 -13.50
C ALA A 39 -13.96 1.85 -13.47
N LEU A 40 -13.69 3.02 -14.03
CA LEU A 40 -12.37 3.65 -14.01
C LEU A 40 -11.95 4.07 -12.59
N PHE A 41 -12.89 4.62 -11.80
CA PHE A 41 -12.65 4.95 -10.40
C PHE A 41 -12.29 3.71 -9.58
N VAL A 42 -13.09 2.64 -9.68
CA VAL A 42 -12.80 1.36 -8.99
C VAL A 42 -11.46 0.81 -9.43
N ARG A 43 -11.16 0.81 -10.74
CA ARG A 43 -9.87 0.34 -11.26
C ARG A 43 -8.68 1.15 -10.70
N ALA A 44 -8.79 2.46 -10.64
CA ALA A 44 -7.76 3.33 -10.07
C ALA A 44 -7.55 3.07 -8.57
N SER A 45 -8.66 2.95 -7.84
CA SER A 45 -8.66 2.67 -6.40
C SER A 45 -8.20 1.24 -6.04
N ALA A 46 -8.35 0.27 -6.97
CA ALA A 46 -7.96 -1.11 -6.75
C ALA A 46 -6.44 -1.35 -6.84
N ARG A 47 -5.68 -0.39 -7.36
CA ARG A 47 -4.22 -0.49 -7.52
C ARG A 47 -3.51 0.75 -7.00
N PRO A 48 -3.56 1.01 -5.68
CA PRO A 48 -2.80 2.10 -5.06
C PRO A 48 -1.31 1.95 -5.34
N ALA A 49 -0.62 3.09 -5.41
CA ALA A 49 0.83 3.11 -5.55
C ALA A 49 1.50 2.46 -4.33
N VAL A 50 2.56 1.72 -4.59
CA VAL A 50 3.39 1.07 -3.58
C VAL A 50 4.80 1.60 -3.74
N GLU A 51 5.40 2.05 -2.65
CA GLU A 51 6.72 2.65 -2.64
C GLU A 51 7.60 1.93 -1.60
N THR A 52 8.86 1.68 -1.96
CA THR A 52 9.88 1.29 -0.99
C THR A 52 10.52 2.55 -0.42
N LEU A 53 10.62 2.61 0.90
CA LEU A 53 11.12 3.79 1.59
C LEU A 53 12.58 3.60 1.99
N GLY A 54 13.29 4.72 2.12
CA GLY A 54 14.63 4.81 2.70
C GLY A 54 14.87 6.17 3.33
N GLU A 55 16.01 6.33 3.99
CA GLU A 55 16.48 7.60 4.54
C GLU A 55 17.62 8.15 3.71
N VAL A 56 17.56 9.45 3.44
CA VAL A 56 18.70 10.18 2.86
C VAL A 56 19.52 10.79 3.99
N PRO A 57 20.83 10.53 4.06
CA PRO A 57 21.68 11.12 5.08
C PRO A 57 21.57 12.65 5.11
N GLY A 58 21.29 13.21 6.30
CA GLY A 58 21.14 14.66 6.48
C GLY A 58 19.75 15.23 6.15
N GLN A 59 18.81 14.42 5.67
CA GLN A 59 17.41 14.82 5.48
C GLN A 59 16.50 14.14 6.52
N PRO A 60 15.60 14.89 7.18
CA PRO A 60 14.64 14.28 8.09
C PRO A 60 13.55 13.54 7.32
N GLY A 61 13.19 12.33 7.79
CA GLY A 61 12.07 11.57 7.26
C GLY A 61 12.46 10.43 6.32
N PHE A 62 11.42 9.81 5.76
CA PHE A 62 11.55 8.68 4.83
C PHE A 62 11.07 9.10 3.46
N VAL A 63 11.83 8.77 2.44
CA VAL A 63 11.55 9.11 1.04
C VAL A 63 11.43 7.84 0.20
N ALA A 64 10.68 7.94 -0.89
CA ALA A 64 10.56 6.82 -1.83
C ALA A 64 11.88 6.62 -2.58
N ARG A 65 12.46 5.42 -2.50
CA ARG A 65 13.72 5.06 -3.15
C ARG A 65 13.65 5.15 -4.68
N GLU A 66 12.45 4.97 -5.22
CA GLU A 66 12.19 5.14 -6.66
C GLU A 66 12.40 6.58 -7.14
N ARG A 67 12.26 7.55 -6.23
CA ARG A 67 12.47 8.99 -6.52
C ARG A 67 13.84 9.49 -6.10
N GLN A 68 14.41 8.91 -5.06
CA GLN A 68 15.72 9.26 -4.50
C GLN A 68 16.54 7.98 -4.29
N PRO A 69 17.29 7.53 -5.31
CA PRO A 69 18.08 6.30 -5.26
C PRO A 69 19.16 6.27 -4.18
N GLU A 70 19.58 7.45 -3.70
CA GLU A 70 20.51 7.62 -2.57
C GLU A 70 19.90 7.28 -1.20
N ALA A 71 18.58 7.11 -1.13
CA ALA A 71 17.92 6.71 0.10
C ALA A 71 18.28 5.27 0.46
N VAL A 72 18.80 5.08 1.65
CA VAL A 72 19.29 3.79 2.15
C VAL A 72 18.54 3.36 3.41
N LEU A 73 18.61 2.09 3.71
CA LEU A 73 18.14 1.48 4.95
C LEU A 73 19.24 0.56 5.51
N PRO A 74 19.20 0.25 6.82
CA PRO A 74 20.01 -0.82 7.37
C PRO A 74 19.81 -2.13 6.61
N ALA A 75 20.88 -2.90 6.48
CA ALA A 75 20.83 -4.19 5.82
C ALA A 75 19.78 -5.11 6.48
N GLY A 76 19.03 -5.83 5.66
CA GLY A 76 17.97 -6.73 6.14
C GLY A 76 16.64 -6.06 6.50
N LEU A 77 16.50 -4.74 6.38
CA LEU A 77 15.27 -4.02 6.63
C LEU A 77 14.59 -3.63 5.31
N LEU A 78 13.28 -3.87 5.21
CA LEU A 78 12.44 -3.38 4.13
C LEU A 78 11.30 -2.53 4.70
N LEU A 79 11.23 -1.27 4.31
CA LEU A 79 10.09 -0.38 4.59
C LEU A 79 9.22 -0.26 3.35
N LEU A 80 7.96 -0.65 3.45
CA LEU A 80 7.00 -0.59 2.37
C LEU A 80 5.87 0.37 2.73
N ARG A 81 5.55 1.30 1.85
CA ARG A 81 4.39 2.20 1.95
C ARG A 81 3.33 1.80 0.93
N PHE A 82 2.09 1.69 1.39
CA PHE A 82 0.94 1.43 0.54
C PHE A 82 0.03 2.66 0.53
N ASN A 83 -0.06 3.35 -0.62
CA ASN A 83 -0.69 4.66 -0.74
C ASN A 83 -2.20 4.55 -1.03
N GLY A 84 -2.96 3.87 -0.18
CA GLY A 84 -4.41 3.76 -0.33
C GLY A 84 -5.04 2.76 0.62
N PRO A 85 -6.37 2.55 0.54
CA PRO A 85 -7.07 1.63 1.41
C PRO A 85 -6.66 0.18 1.13
N ILE A 86 -6.63 -0.64 2.18
CA ILE A 86 -6.45 -2.11 2.08
C ILE A 86 -7.81 -2.76 2.32
N VAL A 87 -8.61 -2.83 1.28
CA VAL A 87 -9.99 -3.33 1.31
C VAL A 87 -10.18 -4.43 0.26
N PHE A 88 -11.35 -5.07 0.22
CA PHE A 88 -11.61 -6.26 -0.59
C PHE A 88 -11.11 -6.18 -2.04
N PHE A 89 -11.20 -5.02 -2.70
CA PHE A 89 -10.76 -4.87 -4.09
C PHE A 89 -9.26 -4.56 -4.24
N SER A 90 -8.58 -4.07 -3.20
CA SER A 90 -7.14 -3.73 -3.21
C SER A 90 -6.26 -4.70 -2.41
N ALA A 91 -6.85 -5.48 -1.50
CA ALA A 91 -6.13 -6.41 -0.62
C ALA A 91 -5.24 -7.41 -1.39
N GLY A 92 -5.74 -7.95 -2.51
CA GLY A 92 -4.95 -8.83 -3.37
C GLY A 92 -3.77 -8.13 -4.06
N HIS A 93 -3.92 -6.84 -4.40
CA HIS A 93 -2.82 -6.02 -4.92
C HIS A 93 -1.77 -5.77 -3.85
N PHE A 94 -2.19 -5.37 -2.66
CA PHE A 94 -1.31 -5.20 -1.49
C PHE A 94 -0.45 -6.46 -1.25
N LYS A 95 -1.09 -7.63 -1.10
CA LYS A 95 -0.40 -8.90 -0.83
C LYS A 95 0.67 -9.21 -1.90
N ARG A 96 0.31 -9.08 -3.18
CA ARG A 96 1.27 -9.32 -4.29
C ARG A 96 2.46 -8.36 -4.25
N CYS A 97 2.21 -7.07 -4.01
CA CYS A 97 3.28 -6.07 -3.97
C CYS A 97 4.20 -6.27 -2.76
N ALA A 98 3.64 -6.55 -1.58
CA ALA A 98 4.42 -6.80 -0.37
C ALA A 98 5.32 -8.04 -0.52
N LEU A 99 4.76 -9.15 -1.02
CA LEU A 99 5.53 -10.38 -1.23
C LEU A 99 6.58 -10.24 -2.35
N ARG A 100 6.28 -9.45 -3.38
CA ARG A 100 7.23 -9.14 -4.45
C ARG A 100 8.39 -8.29 -3.93
N ALA A 101 8.12 -7.21 -3.21
CA ALA A 101 9.15 -6.35 -2.62
C ALA A 101 10.06 -7.14 -1.66
N ALA A 102 9.48 -8.05 -0.86
CA ALA A 102 10.26 -8.93 0.00
C ALA A 102 11.13 -9.93 -0.78
N ALA A 103 10.64 -10.44 -1.91
CA ALA A 103 11.42 -11.32 -2.78
C ALA A 103 12.57 -10.56 -3.47
N GLU A 104 12.35 -9.32 -3.89
CA GLU A 104 13.37 -8.43 -4.46
C GLU A 104 14.43 -8.02 -3.43
N ALA A 105 14.06 -7.88 -2.14
CA ALA A 105 15.00 -7.66 -1.05
C ALA A 105 15.93 -8.86 -0.80
N GLY A 106 15.54 -10.05 -1.24
CA GLY A 106 16.37 -11.25 -1.20
C GLY A 106 16.42 -11.97 0.15
N PRO A 107 17.29 -12.99 0.28
CA PRO A 107 17.36 -13.87 1.45
C PRO A 107 17.89 -13.18 2.71
N GLN A 108 18.56 -12.04 2.57
CA GLN A 108 19.06 -11.25 3.69
C GLN A 108 17.98 -10.43 4.42
N LEU A 109 16.73 -10.44 3.93
CA LEU A 109 15.63 -9.74 4.58
C LEU A 109 15.36 -10.34 5.97
N GLN A 110 15.47 -9.51 7.01
CA GLN A 110 15.25 -9.88 8.41
C GLN A 110 13.97 -9.26 8.98
N CYS A 111 13.59 -8.09 8.48
CA CYS A 111 12.42 -7.38 8.97
C CYS A 111 11.70 -6.65 7.83
N PHE A 112 10.39 -6.85 7.78
CA PHE A 112 9.48 -6.13 6.90
C PHE A 112 8.64 -5.16 7.74
N VAL A 113 8.62 -3.89 7.38
CA VAL A 113 7.80 -2.87 8.05
C VAL A 113 6.83 -2.27 7.04
N LEU A 114 5.54 -2.33 7.35
CA LEU A 114 4.50 -1.68 6.59
C LEU A 114 4.20 -0.30 7.16
N ASP A 115 4.34 0.73 6.34
CA ASP A 115 3.87 2.08 6.64
C ASP A 115 2.37 2.20 6.36
N MET A 116 1.61 2.33 7.44
CA MET A 116 0.14 2.48 7.41
C MET A 116 -0.32 3.94 7.37
N GLY A 117 0.59 4.91 7.38
CA GLY A 117 0.22 6.34 7.41
C GLY A 117 -0.74 6.74 6.29
N PRO A 118 -0.49 6.40 5.03
CA PRO A 118 -1.39 6.70 3.92
C PRO A 118 -2.60 5.76 3.79
N VAL A 119 -2.66 4.69 4.57
CA VAL A 119 -3.79 3.74 4.50
C VAL A 119 -5.00 4.36 5.16
N THR A 120 -5.99 4.74 4.37
CA THR A 120 -7.17 5.47 4.82
C THR A 120 -8.21 4.58 5.51
N SER A 121 -8.32 3.32 5.09
CA SER A 121 -9.24 2.35 5.67
C SER A 121 -8.78 0.91 5.40
N VAL A 122 -9.23 0.00 6.25
CA VAL A 122 -9.05 -1.44 6.06
C VAL A 122 -10.35 -2.13 6.46
N ASP A 123 -10.84 -3.03 5.63
CA ASP A 123 -11.99 -3.88 5.94
C ASP A 123 -11.55 -5.26 6.45
N ALA A 124 -12.50 -6.12 6.77
CA ALA A 124 -12.20 -7.47 7.24
C ALA A 124 -11.32 -8.26 6.25
N THR A 125 -11.56 -8.12 4.93
CA THR A 125 -10.74 -8.76 3.89
C THR A 125 -9.31 -8.23 3.92
N GLY A 126 -9.15 -6.93 4.15
CA GLY A 126 -7.84 -6.29 4.32
C GLY A 126 -7.08 -6.80 5.54
N VAL A 127 -7.76 -7.00 6.68
CA VAL A 127 -7.15 -7.59 7.89
C VAL A 127 -6.64 -8.99 7.61
N TYR A 128 -7.46 -9.85 6.99
CA TYR A 128 -7.02 -11.19 6.63
C TYR A 128 -5.85 -11.18 5.63
N ALA A 129 -5.87 -10.25 4.66
CA ALA A 129 -4.76 -10.09 3.72
C ALA A 129 -3.46 -9.63 4.43
N LEU A 130 -3.56 -8.73 5.40
CA LEU A 130 -2.45 -8.33 6.26
C LEU A 130 -1.90 -9.54 7.02
N ARG A 131 -2.76 -10.25 7.76
CA ARG A 131 -2.38 -11.45 8.51
C ARG A 131 -1.64 -12.45 7.64
N ASP A 132 -2.22 -12.83 6.51
CA ASP A 132 -1.65 -13.84 5.63
C ASP A 132 -0.33 -13.37 4.99
N THR A 133 -0.21 -12.08 4.67
CA THR A 133 1.03 -11.48 4.15
C THR A 133 2.11 -11.55 5.21
N PHE A 134 1.82 -11.09 6.44
CA PHE A 134 2.79 -11.11 7.53
C PHE A 134 3.17 -12.53 7.96
N ALA A 135 2.24 -13.48 7.97
CA ALA A 135 2.55 -14.88 8.23
C ALA A 135 3.53 -15.45 7.17
N THR A 136 3.29 -15.15 5.89
CA THR A 136 4.18 -15.57 4.80
C THR A 136 5.57 -14.92 4.91
N LEU A 137 5.62 -13.62 5.23
CA LEU A 137 6.87 -12.89 5.36
C LEU A 137 7.69 -13.37 6.56
N ARG A 138 7.05 -13.64 7.70
CA ARG A 138 7.74 -14.20 8.87
C ARG A 138 8.35 -15.56 8.61
N ALA A 139 7.65 -16.40 7.88
CA ALA A 139 8.20 -17.71 7.50
C ALA A 139 9.47 -17.59 6.63
N ARG A 140 9.64 -16.46 5.91
CA ARG A 140 10.78 -16.20 5.03
C ARG A 140 11.88 -15.36 5.67
N SER A 141 11.52 -14.30 6.40
CA SER A 141 12.42 -13.23 6.82
C SER A 141 12.45 -12.96 8.32
N GLY A 142 11.66 -13.65 9.12
CA GLY A 142 11.70 -13.58 10.57
C GLY A 142 10.72 -12.58 11.20
N GLN A 143 10.70 -11.29 10.86
CA GLN A 143 9.88 -10.31 11.55
C GLN A 143 8.99 -9.50 10.59
N GLY A 144 7.76 -9.19 11.05
CA GLY A 144 6.83 -8.34 10.33
C GLY A 144 6.22 -7.30 11.27
N TRP A 145 6.39 -6.02 10.95
CA TRP A 145 5.97 -4.89 11.78
C TRP A 145 5.09 -3.92 11.00
N VAL A 146 4.29 -3.17 11.73
CA VAL A 146 3.46 -2.09 11.20
C VAL A 146 3.85 -0.79 11.89
N ALA A 147 3.93 0.29 11.15
CA ALA A 147 4.18 1.62 11.69
C ALA A 147 3.06 2.57 11.31
N GLN A 148 2.81 3.54 12.20
CA GLN A 148 1.71 4.51 12.16
C GLN A 148 0.33 3.85 12.35
N ARG A 149 -0.60 4.51 13.02
CA ARG A 149 -1.96 4.06 13.34
C ARG A 149 -2.10 2.88 14.32
N ASP A 150 -1.33 2.86 15.39
CA ASP A 150 -1.38 1.73 16.31
C ASP A 150 -2.68 1.66 17.16
N ALA A 151 -3.15 2.76 17.75
CA ALA A 151 -4.30 2.77 18.67
C ALA A 151 -5.65 2.55 17.95
N GLU A 152 -5.93 3.33 16.92
CA GLU A 152 -7.19 3.26 16.15
C GLU A 152 -7.45 1.88 15.54
N TRP A 153 -6.37 1.22 15.13
CA TRP A 153 -6.41 -0.09 14.49
C TRP A 153 -6.70 -1.21 15.49
N THR A 154 -6.06 -1.15 16.64
CA THR A 154 -6.24 -2.12 17.71
C THR A 154 -7.67 -2.07 18.23
N GLU A 155 -8.21 -0.87 18.50
CA GLU A 155 -9.58 -0.67 18.92
C GLU A 155 -10.60 -1.13 17.84
N TRP A 156 -10.34 -0.77 16.57
CA TRP A 156 -11.20 -1.18 15.46
C TRP A 156 -11.24 -2.69 15.28
N ALA A 157 -10.10 -3.37 15.40
CA ALA A 157 -9.99 -4.83 15.29
C ALA A 157 -10.65 -5.53 16.48
N ALA A 158 -10.45 -5.00 17.69
CA ALA A 158 -11.08 -5.49 18.91
C ALA A 158 -12.60 -5.43 18.82
N ALA A 159 -13.15 -4.29 18.43
CA ALA A 159 -14.59 -4.10 18.24
C ALA A 159 -15.23 -5.09 17.23
N ARG A 160 -14.43 -5.76 16.41
CA ARG A 160 -14.88 -6.71 15.37
C ARG A 160 -14.43 -8.14 15.58
N GLY A 161 -13.79 -8.44 16.72
CA GLY A 161 -13.27 -9.77 17.02
C GLY A 161 -12.13 -10.22 16.10
N LEU A 162 -11.37 -9.27 15.56
CA LEU A 162 -10.25 -9.54 14.65
C LEU A 162 -8.87 -9.45 15.35
N GLU A 163 -8.86 -9.35 16.68
CA GLU A 163 -7.63 -9.24 17.49
C GLU A 163 -6.65 -10.40 17.22
N GLU A 164 -7.18 -11.62 17.15
CA GLU A 164 -6.40 -12.81 16.89
C GLU A 164 -5.62 -12.71 15.57
N ALA A 165 -6.23 -12.11 14.55
CA ALA A 165 -5.59 -11.95 13.23
C ALA A 165 -4.40 -10.98 13.26
N LEU A 166 -4.38 -10.05 14.20
CA LEU A 166 -3.34 -9.03 14.35
C LEU A 166 -2.35 -9.31 15.48
N ARG A 167 -2.64 -10.31 16.33
CA ARG A 167 -1.88 -10.60 17.57
C ARG A 167 -0.39 -10.78 17.37
N GLU A 168 0.01 -11.28 16.22
CA GLU A 168 1.40 -11.57 15.91
C GLU A 168 2.12 -10.41 15.20
N ILE A 169 1.43 -9.31 14.91
CA ILE A 169 2.00 -8.13 14.24
C ILE A 169 2.42 -7.12 15.30
N ARG A 170 3.67 -6.70 15.28
CA ARG A 170 4.16 -5.66 16.18
C ARG A 170 3.87 -4.28 15.59
N PHE A 171 3.27 -3.42 16.40
CA PHE A 171 2.89 -2.06 16.03
C PHE A 171 3.85 -1.02 16.58
N PHE A 172 4.10 0.04 15.82
CA PHE A 172 4.91 1.18 16.22
C PHE A 172 4.18 2.48 15.89
N PRO A 173 4.18 3.48 16.80
CA PRO A 173 3.55 4.78 16.55
C PRO A 173 4.16 5.53 15.35
N THR A 174 5.44 5.31 15.04
CA THR A 174 6.14 5.98 13.94
C THR A 174 7.12 5.05 13.24
N LEU A 175 7.41 5.33 11.96
CA LEU A 175 8.46 4.65 11.21
C LEU A 175 9.84 4.79 11.88
N ARG A 176 10.12 5.95 12.50
CA ARG A 176 11.38 6.19 13.22
C ARG A 176 11.55 5.24 14.40
N GLN A 177 10.48 5.02 15.17
CA GLN A 177 10.51 4.07 16.28
C GLN A 177 10.69 2.62 15.80
N ALA A 178 10.05 2.25 14.69
CA ALA A 178 10.26 0.94 14.07
C ALA A 178 11.71 0.76 13.62
N LEU A 179 12.30 1.78 12.97
CA LEU A 179 13.71 1.75 12.57
C LEU A 179 14.67 1.63 13.77
N ASN A 180 14.45 2.44 14.81
CA ASN A 180 15.27 2.38 16.03
C ASN A 180 15.15 1.02 16.71
N ALA A 181 13.95 0.44 16.77
CA ALA A 181 13.73 -0.89 17.30
C ALA A 181 14.46 -1.97 16.49
N TYR A 182 14.50 -1.83 15.15
CA TYR A 182 15.26 -2.74 14.31
C TYR A 182 16.77 -2.64 14.56
N GLN A 183 17.30 -1.42 14.65
CA GLN A 183 18.72 -1.19 14.94
C GLN A 183 19.16 -1.69 16.33
N ALA A 184 18.21 -1.77 17.28
CA ALA A 184 18.45 -2.30 18.61
C ALA A 184 18.38 -3.85 18.67
N LEU A 185 17.97 -4.52 17.61
CA LEU A 185 18.00 -5.98 17.55
C LEU A 185 19.44 -6.47 17.54
N PRO A 186 19.75 -7.56 18.26
CA PRO A 186 21.06 -8.20 18.14
C PRO A 186 21.28 -8.62 16.68
N VAL A 187 22.41 -8.21 16.12
CA VAL A 187 22.79 -8.54 14.75
C VAL A 187 22.83 -10.07 14.64
N ALA A 188 21.85 -10.64 13.94
CA ALA A 188 21.89 -12.06 13.65
C ALA A 188 23.13 -12.35 12.77
N PRO A 189 23.94 -13.36 13.08
CA PRO A 189 25.07 -13.71 12.23
C PRO A 189 24.56 -14.05 10.82
N PRO A 190 25.33 -13.72 9.79
CA PRO A 190 24.97 -14.06 8.40
C PRO A 190 24.81 -15.58 8.30
N ARG A 191 23.67 -16.02 7.73
CA ARG A 191 23.41 -17.42 7.41
C ARG A 191 24.16 -17.83 6.15
#